data_9be3f11790fb4c2cd2ef648ce753c96b
#
_entry.id   9be3f11790fb4c2cd2ef648ce753c96b
#
_cell.length_a   1.000
_cell.length_b   1.000
_cell.length_c   1.000
_cell.angle_alpha   90.00
_cell.angle_beta   90.00
_cell.angle_gamma   90.00
#
_symmetry.space_group_name_H-M   'P 1'
#
loop_
_entity.id
_entity.type
_entity.pdbx_description
1 polymer ?
#
loop_
_entity_poly.entity_id
_entity_poly.type
_entity_poly.pdbx_seq_one_letter_code
_entity_poly.pdbx_strand_id
1 'polypeptide(L)'
;MSASTILVLDTEVKPDYRFLGPEIARHTPGETEYRAFVPDPEPPALEEYAGVVLSGSTASVYDRETHGEWLDPEFDLIRECIAEEIPLLGVCFGHQAVNAALGGEVVGDTRRATFVGMERTGEAPILDGVGAVVPVLHADVVTELGEGMVPTARTAYNEYFCSRHADAPVWTVQFHPEFTAAVRDEPSDWNPGEHGFDDTNSTRVFENFRDQVDRRQ
;
A
#
# COMPACT_ATOMS: atom_id res chain seq x y z
N MET A 1 7.56 -21.81 -16.40
CA MET A 1 7.71 -21.80 -14.93
C MET A 1 6.86 -20.65 -14.45
N SER A 2 6.03 -20.84 -13.45
CA SER A 2 5.24 -19.71 -12.90
C SER A 2 6.20 -18.70 -12.28
N ALA A 3 5.92 -17.41 -12.43
CA ALA A 3 6.69 -16.37 -11.80
C ALA A 3 6.61 -16.50 -10.28
N SER A 4 7.72 -16.38 -9.56
CA SER A 4 7.74 -16.47 -8.08
C SER A 4 8.11 -15.15 -7.43
N THR A 5 8.60 -14.20 -8.20
CA THR A 5 9.08 -12.89 -7.77
C THR A 5 7.93 -11.92 -7.55
N ILE A 6 7.90 -11.23 -6.41
CA ILE A 6 7.00 -10.11 -6.15
C ILE A 6 7.73 -8.81 -6.51
N LEU A 7 7.11 -8.00 -7.36
CA LEU A 7 7.59 -6.66 -7.66
C LEU A 7 7.19 -5.69 -6.56
N VAL A 8 8.14 -4.96 -6.01
CA VAL A 8 7.91 -3.80 -5.12
C VAL A 8 8.17 -2.54 -5.93
N LEU A 9 7.10 -1.85 -6.29
CA LEU A 9 7.14 -0.63 -7.08
C LEU A 9 7.11 0.58 -6.14
N ASP A 10 8.22 1.33 -6.11
CA ASP A 10 8.40 2.48 -5.22
C ASP A 10 8.07 3.77 -5.98
N THR A 11 6.98 4.41 -5.58
CA THR A 11 6.45 5.66 -6.16
C THR A 11 6.79 6.90 -5.35
N GLU A 12 7.76 6.82 -4.40
CA GLU A 12 8.19 7.98 -3.64
C GLU A 12 8.94 8.98 -4.52
N VAL A 13 8.46 10.24 -4.50
CA VAL A 13 9.01 11.35 -5.30
C VAL A 13 10.23 12.02 -4.63
N LYS A 14 10.36 11.89 -3.29
CA LYS A 14 11.45 12.51 -2.53
C LYS A 14 12.50 11.46 -2.14
N PRO A 15 13.76 11.59 -2.59
CA PRO A 15 14.81 10.61 -2.27
C PRO A 15 14.98 10.34 -0.77
N ASP A 16 14.83 11.35 0.08
CA ASP A 16 14.99 11.24 1.53
C ASP A 16 13.89 10.39 2.20
N TYR A 17 12.78 10.16 1.52
CA TYR A 17 11.67 9.32 2.01
C TYR A 17 11.62 7.93 1.37
N ARG A 18 12.54 7.60 0.46
CA ARG A 18 12.60 6.28 -0.21
C ARG A 18 13.06 5.13 0.69
N PHE A 19 13.18 5.33 1.98
CA PHE A 19 13.52 4.26 2.92
C PHE A 19 12.39 3.22 3.07
N LEU A 20 11.13 3.58 2.83
CA LEU A 20 9.97 2.69 3.00
C LEU A 20 9.89 1.60 1.92
N GLY A 21 10.15 1.92 0.66
CA GLY A 21 10.12 0.93 -0.43
C GLY A 21 11.07 -0.25 -0.21
N PRO A 22 12.36 -0.04 0.12
CA PRO A 22 13.28 -1.12 0.52
C PRO A 22 12.82 -1.92 1.74
N GLU A 23 12.16 -1.28 2.72
CA GLU A 23 11.60 -1.99 3.88
C GLU A 23 10.42 -2.89 3.49
N ILE A 24 9.57 -2.47 2.54
CA ILE A 24 8.54 -3.36 1.96
C ILE A 24 9.21 -4.61 1.37
N ALA A 25 10.22 -4.43 0.52
CA ALA A 25 10.93 -5.56 -0.08
C ALA A 25 11.58 -6.47 0.97
N ARG A 26 12.17 -5.89 2.02
CA ARG A 26 12.80 -6.63 3.11
C ARG A 26 11.82 -7.45 3.94
N HIS A 27 10.59 -6.96 4.13
CA HIS A 27 9.56 -7.63 4.92
C HIS A 27 8.67 -8.57 4.11
N THR A 28 8.67 -8.46 2.78
CA THR A 28 7.92 -9.37 1.90
C THR A 28 8.67 -10.70 1.78
N PRO A 29 8.08 -11.83 2.20
CA PRO A 29 8.76 -13.13 2.13
C PRO A 29 8.99 -13.59 0.69
N GLY A 30 10.06 -14.36 0.50
CA GLY A 30 10.42 -14.95 -0.79
C GLY A 30 11.24 -14.02 -1.67
N GLU A 31 11.21 -14.26 -2.98
CA GLU A 31 11.95 -13.46 -3.95
C GLU A 31 11.20 -12.16 -4.24
N THR A 32 11.90 -11.03 -4.13
CA THR A 32 11.36 -9.70 -4.42
C THR A 32 12.29 -8.95 -5.36
N GLU A 33 11.72 -8.17 -6.28
CA GLU A 33 12.42 -7.17 -7.07
C GLU A 33 11.95 -5.79 -6.62
N TYR A 34 12.88 -4.94 -6.21
CA TYR A 34 12.61 -3.54 -5.89
C TYR A 34 12.91 -2.65 -7.08
N ARG A 35 11.94 -1.81 -7.44
CA ARG A 35 12.10 -0.84 -8.53
C ARG A 35 11.58 0.54 -8.12
N ALA A 36 12.44 1.56 -8.20
CA ALA A 36 12.03 2.96 -8.10
C ALA A 36 11.35 3.37 -9.40
N PHE A 37 10.04 3.64 -9.36
CA PHE A 37 9.22 3.88 -10.54
C PHE A 37 9.27 5.31 -11.05
N VAL A 38 9.20 6.29 -10.15
CA VAL A 38 9.10 7.72 -10.53
C VAL A 38 10.25 8.22 -11.44
N PRO A 39 11.52 7.81 -11.23
CA PRO A 39 12.61 8.23 -12.10
C PRO A 39 12.55 7.67 -13.53
N ASP A 40 11.86 6.54 -13.70
CA ASP A 40 11.70 5.83 -14.98
C ASP A 40 10.34 5.13 -14.98
N PRO A 41 9.25 5.84 -15.31
CA PRO A 41 7.88 5.35 -15.18
C PRO A 41 7.46 4.43 -16.34
N GLU A 42 8.37 3.61 -16.83
CA GLU A 42 8.07 2.58 -17.80
C GLU A 42 7.39 1.39 -17.07
N PRO A 43 6.16 1.02 -17.42
CA PRO A 43 5.48 -0.12 -16.81
C PRO A 43 6.28 -1.41 -16.99
N PRO A 44 6.42 -2.24 -15.94
CA PRO A 44 7.05 -3.55 -16.04
C PRO A 44 6.18 -4.52 -16.85
N ALA A 45 6.80 -5.54 -17.42
CA ALA A 45 6.09 -6.68 -18.00
C ALA A 45 5.50 -7.53 -16.86
N LEU A 46 4.21 -7.34 -16.57
CA LEU A 46 3.56 -7.92 -15.38
C LEU A 46 3.54 -9.44 -15.38
N GLU A 47 3.58 -10.08 -16.54
CA GLU A 47 3.67 -11.54 -16.68
C GLU A 47 4.95 -12.16 -16.10
N GLU A 48 5.96 -11.35 -15.80
CA GLU A 48 7.21 -11.79 -15.17
C GLU A 48 7.10 -11.89 -13.65
N TYR A 49 6.02 -11.34 -13.06
CA TYR A 49 5.84 -11.26 -11.61
C TYR A 49 4.65 -12.09 -11.12
N ALA A 50 4.79 -12.63 -9.92
CA ALA A 50 3.74 -13.36 -9.22
C ALA A 50 2.73 -12.44 -8.52
N GLY A 51 3.12 -11.19 -8.28
CA GLY A 51 2.32 -10.15 -7.64
C GLY A 51 3.08 -8.84 -7.56
N VAL A 52 2.37 -7.78 -7.22
CA VAL A 52 2.88 -6.41 -7.15
C VAL A 52 2.55 -5.78 -5.80
N VAL A 53 3.50 -5.04 -5.22
CA VAL A 53 3.27 -4.17 -4.07
C VAL A 53 3.56 -2.73 -4.47
N LEU A 54 2.58 -1.85 -4.35
CA LEU A 54 2.74 -0.40 -4.53
C LEU A 54 3.07 0.25 -3.19
N SER A 55 4.14 1.04 -3.16
CA SER A 55 4.62 1.69 -1.94
C SER A 55 3.80 2.91 -1.53
N GLY A 56 4.16 3.49 -0.38
CA GLY A 56 3.81 4.86 -0.02
C GLY A 56 4.53 5.90 -0.87
N SER A 57 4.01 7.13 -0.89
CA SER A 57 4.63 8.32 -1.49
C SER A 57 4.26 9.57 -0.70
N THR A 58 5.12 10.60 -0.79
CA THR A 58 4.81 11.95 -0.32
C THR A 58 4.04 12.80 -1.36
N ALA A 59 3.76 12.24 -2.54
CA ALA A 59 2.88 12.83 -3.55
C ALA A 59 1.40 12.70 -3.15
N SER A 60 0.53 13.45 -3.82
CA SER A 60 -0.92 13.30 -3.76
C SER A 60 -1.47 12.82 -5.11
N VAL A 61 -2.37 11.83 -5.10
CA VAL A 61 -2.93 11.22 -6.32
C VAL A 61 -3.76 12.21 -7.16
N TYR A 62 -4.22 13.30 -6.55
CA TYR A 62 -5.00 14.36 -7.23
C TYR A 62 -4.11 15.48 -7.80
N ASP A 63 -2.80 15.51 -7.51
CA ASP A 63 -1.87 16.49 -8.10
C ASP A 63 -1.33 15.99 -9.46
N ARG A 64 -2.26 15.82 -10.41
CA ARG A 64 -1.94 15.35 -11.76
C ARG A 64 -1.17 16.37 -12.60
N GLU A 65 -1.24 17.65 -12.24
CA GLU A 65 -0.47 18.69 -12.91
C GLU A 65 1.03 18.49 -12.69
N THR A 66 1.41 18.09 -11.47
CA THR A 66 2.81 17.86 -11.08
C THR A 66 3.27 16.42 -11.38
N HIS A 67 2.38 15.44 -11.23
CA HIS A 67 2.74 14.03 -11.15
C HIS A 67 2.14 13.15 -12.25
N GLY A 68 1.37 13.72 -13.19
CA GLY A 68 0.66 12.96 -14.23
C GLY A 68 1.55 12.10 -15.10
N GLU A 69 2.82 12.48 -15.31
CA GLU A 69 3.78 11.74 -16.13
C GLU A 69 4.01 10.31 -15.64
N TRP A 70 4.00 10.08 -14.32
CA TRP A 70 4.17 8.76 -13.71
C TRP A 70 2.88 8.21 -13.07
N LEU A 71 1.94 9.07 -12.64
CA LEU A 71 0.64 8.65 -12.09
C LEU A 71 -0.22 7.94 -13.14
N ASP A 72 -0.25 8.43 -14.39
CA ASP A 72 -1.06 7.83 -15.43
C ASP A 72 -0.60 6.41 -15.76
N PRO A 73 0.70 6.14 -15.98
CA PRO A 73 1.23 4.78 -16.11
C PRO A 73 0.97 3.89 -14.88
N GLU A 74 1.07 4.41 -13.65
CA GLU A 74 0.76 3.64 -12.44
C GLU A 74 -0.72 3.26 -12.39
N PHE A 75 -1.63 4.18 -12.75
CA PHE A 75 -3.07 3.89 -12.79
C PHE A 75 -3.42 2.86 -13.86
N ASP A 76 -2.74 2.89 -15.01
CA ASP A 76 -2.91 1.89 -16.05
C ASP A 76 -2.40 0.51 -15.60
N LEU A 77 -1.25 0.46 -14.92
CA LEU A 77 -0.72 -0.76 -14.30
C LEU A 77 -1.70 -1.35 -13.27
N ILE A 78 -2.32 -0.51 -12.42
CA ILE A 78 -3.33 -0.96 -11.45
C ILE A 78 -4.51 -1.62 -12.16
N ARG A 79 -5.03 -1.00 -13.24
CA ARG A 79 -6.14 -1.55 -14.03
C ARG A 79 -5.75 -2.85 -14.72
N GLU A 80 -4.51 -2.94 -15.20
CA GLU A 80 -3.97 -4.17 -15.81
C GLU A 80 -3.86 -5.29 -14.78
N CYS A 81 -3.37 -5.03 -13.57
CA CYS A 81 -3.35 -6.03 -12.48
C CYS A 81 -4.75 -6.59 -12.20
N ILE A 82 -5.79 -5.74 -12.22
CA ILE A 82 -7.18 -6.17 -12.03
C ILE A 82 -7.66 -7.02 -13.20
N ALA A 83 -7.42 -6.57 -14.44
CA ALA A 83 -7.88 -7.24 -15.65
C ALA A 83 -7.24 -8.62 -15.84
N GLU A 84 -5.96 -8.75 -15.49
CA GLU A 84 -5.18 -9.98 -15.62
C GLU A 84 -5.15 -10.82 -14.32
N GLU A 85 -5.95 -10.42 -13.31
CA GLU A 85 -6.03 -11.07 -11.98
C GLU A 85 -4.67 -11.25 -11.28
N ILE A 86 -3.74 -10.29 -11.47
CA ILE A 86 -2.43 -10.28 -10.82
C ILE A 86 -2.60 -9.77 -9.39
N PRO A 87 -2.13 -10.51 -8.36
CA PRO A 87 -2.18 -10.09 -6.98
C PRO A 87 -1.53 -8.72 -6.76
N LEU A 88 -2.27 -7.78 -6.17
CA LEU A 88 -1.82 -6.42 -5.92
C LEU A 88 -2.05 -6.01 -4.46
N LEU A 89 -1.02 -5.47 -3.81
CA LEU A 89 -1.11 -4.84 -2.50
C LEU A 89 -0.75 -3.35 -2.61
N GLY A 90 -1.69 -2.47 -2.29
CA GLY A 90 -1.42 -1.03 -2.19
C GLY A 90 -1.18 -0.58 -0.74
N VAL A 91 -0.03 0.07 -0.47
CA VAL A 91 0.36 0.57 0.85
C VAL A 91 0.33 2.09 0.86
N CYS A 92 -0.39 2.70 1.79
CA CYS A 92 -0.52 4.15 2.01
C CYS A 92 -0.89 4.90 0.72
N PHE A 93 0.05 5.53 0.04
CA PHE A 93 -0.21 6.14 -1.28
C PHE A 93 -0.71 5.09 -2.28
N GLY A 94 -0.18 3.86 -2.28
CA GLY A 94 -0.67 2.77 -3.12
C GLY A 94 -2.14 2.41 -2.84
N HIS A 95 -2.62 2.53 -1.59
CA HIS A 95 -4.05 2.41 -1.27
C HIS A 95 -4.86 3.53 -1.93
N GLN A 96 -4.36 4.77 -1.88
CA GLN A 96 -5.01 5.92 -2.50
C GLN A 96 -4.99 5.81 -4.03
N ALA A 97 -3.86 5.39 -4.61
CA ALA A 97 -3.68 5.20 -6.05
C ALA A 97 -4.64 4.14 -6.62
N VAL A 98 -4.80 2.99 -5.94
CA VAL A 98 -5.75 1.95 -6.36
C VAL A 98 -7.18 2.50 -6.37
N ASN A 99 -7.62 3.18 -5.31
CA ASN A 99 -8.97 3.74 -5.27
C ASN A 99 -9.17 4.85 -6.33
N ALA A 100 -8.20 5.76 -6.49
CA ALA A 100 -8.26 6.82 -7.49
C ALA A 100 -8.24 6.29 -8.94
N ALA A 101 -7.43 5.25 -9.23
CA ALA A 101 -7.39 4.61 -10.55
C ALA A 101 -8.72 3.99 -10.96
N LEU A 102 -9.55 3.63 -9.98
CA LEU A 102 -10.89 3.05 -10.16
C LEU A 102 -12.02 4.08 -9.99
N GLY A 103 -11.70 5.38 -9.97
CA GLY A 103 -12.68 6.46 -9.93
C GLY A 103 -13.17 6.85 -8.54
N GLY A 104 -12.54 6.37 -7.48
CA GLY A 104 -12.76 6.82 -6.10
C GLY A 104 -12.20 8.21 -5.83
N GLU A 105 -12.51 8.77 -4.67
CA GLU A 105 -12.08 10.11 -4.26
C GLU A 105 -11.05 10.04 -3.13
N VAL A 106 -9.99 10.84 -3.25
CA VAL A 106 -8.94 11.05 -2.25
C VAL A 106 -8.83 12.54 -1.96
N VAL A 107 -8.79 12.91 -0.69
CA VAL A 107 -8.70 14.31 -0.26
C VAL A 107 -7.58 14.51 0.76
N GLY A 108 -7.06 15.74 0.81
CA GLY A 108 -6.12 16.13 1.86
C GLY A 108 -6.81 16.20 3.23
N ASP A 109 -6.12 15.70 4.25
CA ASP A 109 -6.55 15.73 5.65
C ASP A 109 -5.36 16.12 6.57
N THR A 110 -5.54 16.03 7.87
CA THR A 110 -4.49 16.32 8.84
C THR A 110 -3.36 15.30 8.77
N ARG A 111 -2.12 15.79 8.70
CA ARG A 111 -0.92 14.95 8.77
C ARG A 111 -0.89 14.13 10.06
N ARG A 112 -0.68 12.82 9.92
CA ARG A 112 -0.50 11.88 11.02
C ARG A 112 0.79 11.11 10.83
N ALA A 113 1.61 11.06 11.88
CA ALA A 113 2.83 10.27 11.98
C ALA A 113 2.84 9.64 13.39
N THR A 114 2.07 8.57 13.57
CA THR A 114 1.76 7.99 14.88
C THR A 114 1.22 6.57 14.75
N PHE A 115 0.99 5.90 15.88
CA PHE A 115 0.13 4.72 15.91
C PHE A 115 -1.34 5.11 16.00
N VAL A 116 -2.20 4.33 15.32
CA VAL A 116 -3.66 4.48 15.39
C VAL A 116 -4.34 3.14 15.64
N GLY A 117 -5.54 3.22 16.24
CA GLY A 117 -6.41 2.06 16.40
C GLY A 117 -7.20 1.78 15.12
N MET A 118 -7.13 0.55 14.63
CA MET A 118 -7.87 0.04 13.48
C MET A 118 -8.97 -0.92 13.93
N GLU A 119 -10.17 -0.79 13.35
CA GLU A 119 -11.29 -1.71 13.51
C GLU A 119 -11.58 -2.43 12.18
N ARG A 120 -11.59 -3.75 12.17
CA ARG A 120 -11.97 -4.54 10.98
C ARG A 120 -13.47 -4.44 10.75
N THR A 121 -13.86 -4.17 9.49
CA THR A 121 -15.27 -4.04 9.08
C THR A 121 -15.69 -5.11 8.07
N GLY A 122 -14.73 -5.81 7.47
CA GLY A 122 -14.97 -6.82 6.46
C GLY A 122 -13.89 -7.90 6.42
N GLU A 123 -14.10 -8.89 5.57
CA GLU A 123 -13.12 -9.95 5.33
C GLU A 123 -11.98 -9.43 4.45
N ALA A 124 -10.76 -9.61 4.91
CA ALA A 124 -9.53 -9.33 4.16
C ALA A 124 -8.44 -10.30 4.60
N PRO A 125 -8.09 -11.30 3.78
CA PRO A 125 -7.06 -12.28 4.12
C PRO A 125 -5.72 -11.64 4.52
N ILE A 126 -5.36 -10.51 3.90
CA ILE A 126 -4.11 -9.80 4.23
C ILE A 126 -4.09 -9.23 5.65
N LEU A 127 -5.25 -9.06 6.30
CA LEU A 127 -5.37 -8.58 7.68
C LEU A 127 -5.47 -9.72 8.71
N ASP A 128 -5.39 -10.99 8.31
CA ASP A 128 -5.54 -12.12 9.23
C ASP A 128 -4.42 -12.16 10.26
N GLY A 129 -4.81 -12.11 11.53
CA GLY A 129 -3.88 -12.07 12.67
C GLY A 129 -3.14 -10.73 12.84
N VAL A 130 -3.43 -9.71 12.03
CA VAL A 130 -2.92 -8.35 12.25
C VAL A 130 -3.65 -7.71 13.42
N GLY A 131 -2.89 -7.12 14.36
CA GLY A 131 -3.40 -6.44 15.54
C GLY A 131 -4.12 -5.13 15.21
N ALA A 132 -4.82 -4.58 16.21
CA ALA A 132 -5.57 -3.34 16.02
C ALA A 132 -4.72 -2.07 16.02
N VAL A 133 -3.48 -2.12 16.52
CA VAL A 133 -2.57 -0.95 16.56
C VAL A 133 -1.66 -1.00 15.35
N VAL A 134 -1.69 0.05 14.53
CA VAL A 134 -0.89 0.13 13.29
C VAL A 134 -0.23 1.50 13.11
N PRO A 135 0.96 1.59 12.52
CA PRO A 135 1.66 2.85 12.29
C PRO A 135 1.15 3.55 11.02
N VAL A 136 0.99 4.87 11.07
CA VAL A 136 0.58 5.71 9.94
C VAL A 136 1.53 6.88 9.72
N LEU A 137 1.75 7.22 8.44
CA LEU A 137 2.58 8.33 7.98
C LEU A 137 1.90 9.02 6.78
N HIS A 138 0.70 9.58 6.96
CA HIS A 138 -0.06 10.14 5.83
C HIS A 138 -0.78 11.45 6.17
N ALA A 139 -1.17 12.18 5.15
CA ALA A 139 -1.99 13.39 5.23
C ALA A 139 -3.22 13.34 4.30
N ASP A 140 -3.28 12.37 3.39
CA ASP A 140 -4.41 12.19 2.49
C ASP A 140 -5.21 10.95 2.90
N VAL A 141 -6.52 10.96 2.63
CA VAL A 141 -7.45 9.88 2.95
C VAL A 141 -8.39 9.61 1.79
N VAL A 142 -8.77 8.35 1.62
CA VAL A 142 -9.85 7.94 0.70
C VAL A 142 -11.18 8.30 1.33
N THR A 143 -12.01 9.08 0.62
CA THR A 143 -13.36 9.48 1.02
C THR A 143 -14.46 8.80 0.22
N GLU A 144 -14.13 8.27 -0.96
CA GLU A 144 -15.01 7.41 -1.77
C GLU A 144 -14.18 6.28 -2.37
N LEU A 145 -14.66 5.05 -2.23
CA LEU A 145 -14.01 3.87 -2.78
C LEU A 145 -14.13 3.84 -4.30
N GLY A 146 -13.09 3.32 -4.97
CA GLY A 146 -13.12 3.04 -6.39
C GLY A 146 -14.13 1.93 -6.78
N GLU A 147 -14.47 1.85 -8.06
CA GLU A 147 -15.38 0.84 -8.59
C GLU A 147 -14.88 -0.58 -8.24
N GLY A 148 -15.79 -1.42 -7.71
CA GLY A 148 -15.47 -2.77 -7.28
C GLY A 148 -14.75 -2.89 -5.94
N MET A 149 -14.31 -1.78 -5.33
CA MET A 149 -13.67 -1.81 -4.03
C MET A 149 -14.70 -1.89 -2.88
N VAL A 150 -14.38 -2.66 -1.85
CA VAL A 150 -15.19 -2.81 -0.63
C VAL A 150 -14.33 -2.55 0.60
N PRO A 151 -14.89 -1.89 1.65
CA PRO A 151 -14.13 -1.56 2.85
C PRO A 151 -13.83 -2.81 3.67
N THR A 152 -12.67 -2.86 4.31
CA THR A 152 -12.23 -3.99 5.16
C THR A 152 -11.79 -3.58 6.55
N ALA A 153 -11.39 -2.33 6.72
CA ALA A 153 -11.10 -1.76 8.04
C ALA A 153 -11.31 -0.23 8.03
N ARG A 154 -11.56 0.31 9.23
CA ARG A 154 -11.72 1.74 9.48
C ARG A 154 -10.93 2.19 10.71
N THR A 155 -10.77 3.51 10.84
CA THR A 155 -10.30 4.18 12.05
C THR A 155 -11.34 5.19 12.52
N ALA A 156 -11.10 5.87 13.64
CA ALA A 156 -11.98 6.92 14.13
C ALA A 156 -12.09 8.14 13.17
N TYR A 157 -11.14 8.31 12.24
CA TYR A 157 -11.06 9.45 11.33
C TYR A 157 -11.21 9.09 9.85
N ASN A 158 -11.12 7.81 9.49
CA ASN A 158 -11.22 7.34 8.10
C ASN A 158 -12.01 6.03 8.04
N GLU A 159 -13.15 6.06 7.32
CA GLU A 159 -14.03 4.90 7.14
C GLU A 159 -13.43 3.88 6.16
N TYR A 160 -12.66 4.35 5.17
CA TYR A 160 -12.06 3.52 4.12
C TYR A 160 -10.56 3.32 4.33
N PHE A 161 -10.17 2.99 5.57
CA PHE A 161 -8.78 2.85 5.98
C PHE A 161 -8.06 1.66 5.34
N CYS A 162 -8.80 0.60 5.05
CA CYS A 162 -8.36 -0.53 4.24
C CYS A 162 -9.50 -0.97 3.33
N SER A 163 -9.17 -1.45 2.17
CA SER A 163 -10.13 -1.98 1.21
C SER A 163 -9.59 -3.17 0.43
N ARG A 164 -10.47 -3.89 -0.22
CA ARG A 164 -10.14 -4.91 -1.20
C ARG A 164 -11.05 -4.81 -2.41
N HIS A 165 -10.62 -5.30 -3.56
CA HIS A 165 -11.53 -5.51 -4.69
C HIS A 165 -12.47 -6.70 -4.41
N ALA A 166 -13.72 -6.61 -4.84
CA ALA A 166 -14.72 -7.64 -4.60
C ALA A 166 -14.36 -8.96 -5.32
N ASP A 167 -13.89 -8.85 -6.56
CA ASP A 167 -13.69 -9.98 -7.46
C ASP A 167 -12.20 -10.25 -7.77
N ALA A 168 -11.37 -9.20 -7.91
CA ALA A 168 -9.95 -9.33 -8.24
C ALA A 168 -9.07 -9.48 -6.98
N PRO A 169 -7.85 -10.05 -7.10
CA PRO A 169 -6.92 -10.25 -5.99
C PRO A 169 -6.18 -8.95 -5.61
N VAL A 170 -6.92 -7.92 -5.27
CA VAL A 170 -6.39 -6.59 -4.94
C VAL A 170 -6.78 -6.20 -3.52
N TRP A 171 -5.80 -5.83 -2.72
CA TRP A 171 -5.95 -5.41 -1.33
C TRP A 171 -5.19 -4.12 -1.09
N THR A 172 -5.68 -3.31 -0.17
CA THR A 172 -5.05 -2.02 0.14
C THR A 172 -5.10 -1.70 1.62
N VAL A 173 -4.05 -1.07 2.13
CA VAL A 173 -3.94 -0.60 3.51
C VAL A 173 -3.42 0.83 3.55
N GLN A 174 -4.05 1.72 4.34
CA GLN A 174 -3.59 3.11 4.50
C GLN A 174 -2.40 3.22 5.46
N PHE A 175 -2.21 2.26 6.34
CA PHE A 175 -1.08 2.24 7.27
C PHE A 175 0.21 1.71 6.60
N HIS A 176 1.33 1.83 7.30
CA HIS A 176 2.65 1.39 6.85
C HIS A 176 3.08 0.10 7.55
N PRO A 177 2.76 -1.10 7.01
CA PRO A 177 3.19 -2.36 7.62
C PRO A 177 4.70 -2.48 7.75
N GLU A 178 5.46 -1.87 6.86
CA GLU A 178 6.93 -1.84 6.80
C GLU A 178 7.57 -0.90 7.80
N PHE A 179 6.80 0.04 8.39
CA PHE A 179 7.35 1.00 9.35
C PHE A 179 7.53 0.35 10.72
N THR A 180 8.77 0.02 11.02
CA THR A 180 9.18 -0.71 12.24
C THR A 180 10.14 0.12 13.10
N ALA A 181 10.51 -0.41 14.26
CA ALA A 181 11.50 0.21 15.14
C ALA A 181 12.86 0.47 14.45
N ALA A 182 13.17 -0.26 13.37
CA ALA A 182 14.43 -0.09 12.64
C ALA A 182 14.52 1.24 11.87
N VAL A 183 13.39 1.79 11.45
CA VAL A 183 13.29 3.03 10.63
C VAL A 183 12.52 4.14 11.34
N ARG A 184 12.26 4.01 12.62
CA ARG A 184 11.46 4.96 13.41
C ARG A 184 12.00 6.40 13.46
N ASP A 185 13.30 6.54 13.29
CA ASP A 185 14.00 7.83 13.41
C ASP A 185 14.10 8.58 12.06
N GLU A 186 13.65 7.94 10.96
CA GLU A 186 13.68 8.54 9.62
C GLU A 186 12.66 9.69 9.45
N PRO A 187 11.37 9.55 9.84
CA PRO A 187 10.45 10.69 9.80
C PRO A 187 10.66 11.58 11.02
N SER A 188 11.00 12.84 10.79
CA SER A 188 11.28 13.82 11.86
C SER A 188 10.06 14.20 12.72
N ASP A 189 8.84 13.92 12.21
CA ASP A 189 7.55 14.23 12.86
C ASP A 189 6.90 13.00 13.53
N TRP A 190 7.59 11.85 13.57
CA TRP A 190 7.07 10.65 14.22
C TRP A 190 6.85 10.86 15.72
N ASN A 191 5.63 10.57 16.18
CA ASN A 191 5.27 10.59 17.60
C ASN A 191 4.39 9.38 17.91
N PRO A 192 4.91 8.35 18.59
CA PRO A 192 4.17 7.09 18.83
C PRO A 192 2.96 7.26 19.76
N GLY A 193 2.85 8.38 20.51
CA GLY A 193 1.79 8.58 21.49
C GLY A 193 1.92 7.60 22.67
N GLU A 194 0.84 6.88 22.97
CA GLU A 194 0.78 5.91 24.08
C GLU A 194 1.21 4.49 23.67
N HIS A 195 1.48 4.25 22.38
CA HIS A 195 1.82 2.94 21.82
C HIS A 195 3.31 2.82 21.50
N GLY A 196 3.76 1.57 21.39
CA GLY A 196 5.11 1.23 20.96
C GLY A 196 5.09 0.19 19.83
N PHE A 197 6.28 -0.08 19.27
CA PHE A 197 6.40 -1.11 18.22
C PHE A 197 6.13 -2.54 18.73
N ASP A 198 6.14 -2.76 20.06
CA ASP A 198 5.75 -4.02 20.65
C ASP A 198 4.22 -4.23 20.67
N ASP A 199 3.44 -3.16 20.45
CA ASP A 199 1.96 -3.22 20.39
C ASP A 199 1.43 -3.55 18.98
N THR A 200 2.32 -3.59 17.98
CA THR A 200 1.95 -3.85 16.58
C THR A 200 2.65 -5.09 16.01
N ASN A 201 1.97 -5.77 15.11
CA ASN A 201 2.52 -6.85 14.28
C ASN A 201 2.17 -6.63 12.81
N SER A 202 2.09 -5.37 12.39
CA SER A 202 1.61 -4.95 11.07
C SER A 202 2.37 -5.58 9.89
N THR A 203 3.66 -5.91 10.06
CA THR A 203 4.48 -6.62 9.05
C THR A 203 3.86 -7.93 8.56
N ARG A 204 2.96 -8.54 9.37
CA ARG A 204 2.21 -9.74 9.00
C ARG A 204 1.39 -9.60 7.71
N VAL A 205 1.06 -8.38 7.33
CA VAL A 205 0.39 -8.08 6.05
C VAL A 205 1.18 -8.67 4.87
N PHE A 206 2.51 -8.58 4.89
CA PHE A 206 3.35 -9.07 3.79
C PHE A 206 3.41 -10.60 3.74
N GLU A 207 3.43 -11.27 4.90
CA GLU A 207 3.31 -12.74 4.98
C GLU A 207 1.96 -13.19 4.40
N ASN A 208 0.88 -12.55 4.83
CA ASN A 208 -0.46 -12.84 4.37
C ASN A 208 -0.62 -12.55 2.86
N PHE A 209 -0.03 -11.48 2.35
CA PHE A 209 -0.03 -11.18 0.91
C PHE A 209 0.72 -12.27 0.13
N ARG A 210 1.91 -12.67 0.58
CA ARG A 210 2.65 -13.79 -0.03
C ARG A 210 1.82 -15.07 -0.08
N ASP A 211 1.12 -15.41 1.00
CA ASP A 211 0.22 -16.55 1.04
C ASP A 211 -0.91 -16.46 0.00
N GLN A 212 -1.43 -15.26 -0.29
CA GLN A 212 -2.43 -15.07 -1.35
C GLN A 212 -1.84 -15.24 -2.75
N VAL A 213 -0.61 -14.77 -2.97
CA VAL A 213 0.14 -14.97 -4.21
C VAL A 213 0.36 -16.47 -4.46
N ASP A 214 0.87 -17.20 -3.47
CA ASP A 214 1.20 -18.63 -3.58
C ASP A 214 -0.02 -19.52 -3.85
N ARG A 215 -1.20 -19.15 -3.35
CA ARG A 215 -2.46 -19.89 -3.61
C ARG A 215 -2.97 -19.80 -5.04
N ARG A 216 -2.46 -18.85 -5.83
CA ARG A 216 -2.88 -18.59 -7.22
C ARG A 216 -1.93 -19.16 -8.26
N GLN A 217 -0.77 -19.65 -7.83
CA GLN A 217 0.21 -20.36 -8.65
C GLN A 217 -0.11 -21.85 -8.77
#